data_b1104304eda4311425c1f15c94adab14
#
_entry.id   b1104304eda4311425c1f15c94adab14
#
_cell.length_a   1.000
_cell.length_b   1.000
_cell.length_c   1.000
_cell.angle_alpha   90.00
_cell.angle_beta   90.00
_cell.angle_gamma   90.00
#
_symmetry.space_group_name_H-M   'P 1'
#
loop_
_entity.id
_entity.type
_entity.pdbx_description
1 polymer ?
#
loop_
_entity_poly.entity_id
_entity_poly.type
_entity_poly.pdbx_seq_one_letter_code
_entity_poly.pdbx_strand_id
1 'polypeptide(L)'
;MRRLDSTFETGDVNYPPYNLVKETDTRFRLELAIAGFKKEDVEVTTESNRLSVEGKQKESDTDEYVYRGLASRAFTRTWTLSDDVEVSEVDFTNGLLTVRLNKIIPEHQKRKVYEISGKEVN
;
A
#
# COMPACT_ATOMS: atom_id res chain seq x y z
N MET A 1 12.39 -12.86 6.32
CA MET A 1 11.90 -11.82 5.43
C MET A 1 11.83 -10.48 6.17
N ARG A 2 12.27 -9.46 5.49
CA ARG A 2 12.25 -8.14 6.09
C ARG A 2 10.82 -7.59 6.14
N ARG A 3 10.48 -6.95 7.23
CA ARG A 3 9.18 -6.30 7.34
C ARG A 3 9.16 -5.05 6.49
N LEU A 4 8.00 -4.72 5.97
CA LEU A 4 7.83 -3.55 5.12
C LEU A 4 7.50 -2.29 5.90
N ASP A 5 6.91 -2.43 7.07
CA ASP A 5 6.56 -1.27 7.85
C ASP A 5 7.81 -0.60 8.42
N SER A 6 7.73 0.68 8.58
CA SER A 6 8.84 1.46 9.09
C SER A 6 8.95 1.32 10.60
N THR A 7 10.17 1.15 11.09
CA THR A 7 10.42 1.18 12.51
C THR A 7 10.65 2.60 13.02
N PHE A 8 10.57 3.58 12.13
CA PHE A 8 10.80 4.98 12.49
C PHE A 8 9.54 5.71 12.85
N GLU A 9 8.41 5.02 12.82
CA GLU A 9 7.16 5.63 13.22
C GLU A 9 7.23 5.99 14.69
N THR A 10 6.71 7.17 15.01
CA THR A 10 6.62 7.62 16.39
C THR A 10 5.17 7.48 16.83
N GLY A 11 4.97 7.42 18.15
CA GLY A 11 3.64 7.27 18.71
C GLY A 11 3.17 5.83 18.62
N ASP A 12 1.92 5.66 18.27
CA ASP A 12 1.31 4.33 18.20
C ASP A 12 1.70 3.67 16.87
N VAL A 13 2.70 2.80 16.94
CA VAL A 13 3.23 2.14 15.75
C VAL A 13 2.29 1.07 15.20
N ASN A 14 1.23 0.76 15.94
CA ASN A 14 0.27 -0.25 15.52
C ASN A 14 -0.98 0.35 14.88
N TYR A 15 -0.99 1.63 14.66
CA TYR A 15 -2.17 2.29 14.10
C TYR A 15 -1.85 2.97 12.78
N PRO A 16 -2.67 2.75 11.76
CA PRO A 16 -3.77 1.78 11.73
C PRO A 16 -3.27 0.36 11.55
N PRO A 17 -4.05 -0.63 11.96
CA PRO A 17 -3.68 -2.02 11.68
C PRO A 17 -3.71 -2.27 10.18
N TYR A 18 -2.87 -3.17 9.74
CA TYR A 18 -2.80 -3.48 8.32
C TYR A 18 -2.49 -4.95 8.08
N ASN A 19 -2.83 -5.40 6.88
CA ASN A 19 -2.46 -6.70 6.36
C ASN A 19 -1.67 -6.50 5.08
N LEU A 20 -0.69 -7.34 4.87
CA LEU A 20 -0.01 -7.40 3.58
C LEU A 20 -0.25 -8.79 3.03
N VAL A 21 -0.95 -8.87 1.92
CA VAL A 21 -1.39 -10.14 1.33
C VAL A 21 -0.65 -10.35 0.01
N LYS A 22 -0.09 -11.53 -0.15
CA LYS A 22 0.52 -11.93 -1.41
C LYS A 22 -0.54 -12.64 -2.22
N GLU A 23 -0.94 -12.07 -3.33
CA GLU A 23 -1.94 -12.67 -4.21
C GLU A 23 -1.32 -13.60 -5.23
N THR A 24 -0.20 -13.16 -5.82
CA THR A 24 0.60 -13.97 -6.71
C THR A 24 2.06 -13.62 -6.46
N ASP A 25 2.96 -14.21 -7.20
CA ASP A 25 4.38 -13.90 -7.06
C ASP A 25 4.69 -12.44 -7.42
N THR A 26 3.80 -11.80 -8.17
CA THR A 26 4.02 -10.43 -8.63
C THR A 26 2.97 -9.45 -8.17
N ARG A 27 1.97 -9.90 -7.43
CA ARG A 27 0.88 -9.04 -6.97
C ARG A 27 0.70 -9.14 -5.47
N PHE A 28 0.59 -7.98 -4.85
CA PHE A 28 0.40 -7.88 -3.42
C PHE A 28 -0.71 -6.89 -3.14
N ARG A 29 -1.29 -7.01 -1.97
CA ARG A 29 -2.35 -6.13 -1.53
C ARG A 29 -2.07 -5.71 -0.10
N LEU A 30 -2.01 -4.41 0.12
CA LEU A 30 -1.86 -3.83 1.43
C LEU A 30 -3.21 -3.30 1.86
N GLU A 31 -3.68 -3.72 3.02
CA GLU A 31 -4.99 -3.33 3.52
C GLU A 31 -4.85 -2.63 4.86
N LEU A 32 -5.46 -1.45 4.97
CA LEU A 32 -5.47 -0.72 6.23
C LEU A 32 -6.90 -0.51 6.69
N ALA A 33 -7.15 -0.79 7.95
CA ALA A 33 -8.47 -0.58 8.55
C ALA A 33 -8.52 0.84 9.11
N ILE A 34 -9.23 1.73 8.41
CA ILE A 34 -9.31 3.13 8.79
C ILE A 34 -10.76 3.62 8.74
N ALA A 35 -11.63 2.88 9.42
CA ALA A 35 -13.02 3.29 9.54
C ALA A 35 -13.10 4.67 10.19
N GLY A 36 -14.04 5.46 9.74
CA GLY A 36 -14.22 6.80 10.27
C GLY A 36 -13.54 7.89 9.47
N PHE A 37 -12.62 7.52 8.59
CA PHE A 37 -12.00 8.48 7.68
C PHE A 37 -12.80 8.56 6.40
N LYS A 38 -12.75 9.71 5.76
CA LYS A 38 -13.31 9.89 4.43
C LYS A 38 -12.18 9.76 3.41
N LYS A 39 -12.57 9.50 2.18
CA LYS A 39 -11.60 9.37 1.10
C LYS A 39 -10.70 10.60 1.01
N GLU A 40 -11.26 11.78 1.15
CA GLU A 40 -10.51 13.04 1.06
C GLU A 40 -9.63 13.29 2.27
N ASP A 41 -9.77 12.50 3.32
CA ASP A 41 -8.94 12.64 4.52
C ASP A 41 -7.66 11.81 4.44
N VAL A 42 -7.52 11.02 3.39
CA VAL A 42 -6.43 10.06 3.27
C VAL A 42 -5.63 10.36 2.02
N GLU A 43 -4.32 10.34 2.17
CA GLU A 43 -3.42 10.54 1.05
C GLU A 43 -2.43 9.38 0.97
N VAL A 44 -2.28 8.84 -0.23
CA VAL A 44 -1.32 7.76 -0.49
C VAL A 44 -0.29 8.29 -1.47
N THR A 45 0.97 8.23 -1.09
CA THR A 45 2.06 8.75 -1.93
C THR A 45 3.19 7.74 -2.01
N THR A 46 3.95 7.84 -3.08
CA THR A 46 5.20 7.09 -3.22
C THR A 46 6.29 8.07 -3.61
N GLU A 47 7.44 7.88 -2.99
CA GLU A 47 8.59 8.72 -3.30
C GLU A 47 9.85 7.94 -2.94
N SER A 48 10.76 7.81 -3.89
CA SER A 48 12.04 7.12 -3.65
C SER A 48 11.85 5.76 -2.98
N ASN A 49 11.00 4.94 -3.53
CA ASN A 49 10.72 3.59 -3.03
C ASN A 49 10.05 3.57 -1.66
N ARG A 50 9.53 4.70 -1.24
CA ARG A 50 8.80 4.76 0.03
C ARG A 50 7.33 4.97 -0.26
N LEU A 51 6.51 4.08 0.27
CA LEU A 51 5.06 4.20 0.21
C LEU A 51 4.61 4.80 1.53
N SER A 52 3.86 5.90 1.46
CA SER A 52 3.33 6.56 2.66
C SER A 52 1.83 6.64 2.58
N VAL A 53 1.18 6.36 3.68
CA VAL A 53 -0.26 6.55 3.82
C VAL A 53 -0.48 7.47 5.00
N GLU A 54 -1.12 8.59 4.75
CA GLU A 54 -1.42 9.57 5.78
C GLU A 54 -2.92 9.76 5.89
N GLY A 55 -3.40 9.85 7.11
CA GLY A 55 -4.79 10.13 7.36
C GLY A 55 -4.90 11.28 8.35
N LYS A 56 -5.76 12.24 8.03
CA LYS A 56 -6.01 13.37 8.90
C LYS A 56 -7.42 13.86 8.67
N GLN A 57 -8.26 13.76 9.68
CA GLN A 57 -9.61 14.23 9.57
C GLN A 57 -9.66 15.74 9.75
N LYS A 58 -10.53 16.37 8.96
CA LYS A 58 -10.78 17.78 9.12
C LYS A 58 -11.63 17.98 10.37
N GLU A 59 -11.26 18.97 11.16
CA GLU A 59 -12.04 19.34 12.32
C GLU A 59 -13.14 20.28 11.88
N SER A 60 -14.20 19.69 11.35
CA SER A 60 -15.38 20.44 10.99
C SER A 60 -16.59 19.85 11.67
N ASP A 61 -16.37 19.20 12.80
CA ASP A 61 -17.41 18.52 13.50
C ASP A 61 -18.23 19.52 14.30
N THR A 62 -19.47 19.68 13.90
CA THR A 62 -20.38 20.56 14.60
C THR A 62 -21.29 19.81 15.58
N ASP A 63 -21.05 18.50 15.70
CA ASP A 63 -21.87 17.69 16.59
C ASP A 63 -21.51 17.97 18.05
N GLU A 64 -22.54 17.90 18.87
CA GLU A 64 -22.39 18.06 20.30
C GLU A 64 -22.44 16.67 20.90
N TYR A 65 -21.33 16.23 21.49
CA TYR A 65 -21.25 14.87 22.00
C TYR A 65 -21.57 14.82 23.47
N VAL A 66 -22.47 13.92 23.85
CA VAL A 66 -22.65 13.57 25.26
C VAL A 66 -21.50 12.64 25.68
N TYR A 67 -21.10 11.77 24.74
CA TYR A 67 -19.96 10.90 24.96
C TYR A 67 -19.35 10.59 23.58
N ARG A 68 -18.05 10.75 23.48
CA ARG A 68 -17.35 10.47 22.23
C ARG A 68 -16.37 9.33 22.44
N GLY A 69 -16.85 8.11 22.10
CA GLY A 69 -16.03 6.92 22.23
C GLY A 69 -15.18 6.61 20.99
N LEU A 70 -15.54 7.23 19.86
CA LEU A 70 -14.79 7.06 18.62
C LEU A 70 -13.98 8.30 18.40
N ALA A 71 -12.68 8.19 18.52
CA ALA A 71 -11.78 9.29 18.28
C ALA A 71 -11.06 9.04 16.98
N SER A 72 -11.06 10.04 16.11
CA SER A 72 -10.28 10.00 14.90
C SER A 72 -8.85 10.35 15.22
N ARG A 73 -7.94 9.62 14.68
CA ARG A 73 -6.53 9.86 14.92
C ARG A 73 -5.83 10.14 13.62
N ALA A 74 -5.04 11.21 13.61
CA ALA A 74 -4.13 11.44 12.51
C ALA A 74 -3.07 10.34 12.56
N PHE A 75 -2.66 9.86 11.40
CA PHE A 75 -1.64 8.83 11.34
C PHE A 75 -0.79 9.01 10.10
N THR A 76 0.40 8.46 10.16
CA THR A 76 1.29 8.36 9.02
C THR A 76 1.98 7.02 9.13
N ARG A 77 1.86 6.20 8.11
CA ARG A 77 2.58 4.93 8.04
C ARG A 77 3.36 4.88 6.75
N THR A 78 4.54 4.33 6.84
CA THR A 78 5.42 4.24 5.68
C THR A 78 5.96 2.82 5.54
N TRP A 79 6.20 2.45 4.29
CA TRP A 79 6.80 1.16 3.95
C TRP A 79 7.86 1.41 2.91
N THR A 80 8.94 0.67 3.00
CA THR A 80 9.98 0.71 2.00
C THR A 80 9.71 -0.36 0.96
N LEU A 81 9.63 0.02 -0.29
CA LEU A 81 9.35 -0.90 -1.39
C LEU A 81 10.65 -1.24 -2.11
N SER A 82 10.68 -2.43 -2.69
CA SER A 82 11.78 -2.79 -3.57
C SER A 82 11.72 -1.94 -4.83
N ASP A 83 12.86 -1.78 -5.50
CA ASP A 83 12.93 -0.98 -6.71
C ASP A 83 11.99 -1.45 -7.80
N ASP A 84 11.65 -2.74 -7.78
CA ASP A 84 10.81 -3.34 -8.81
C ASP A 84 9.33 -3.42 -8.43
N VAL A 85 8.94 -2.72 -7.38
CA VAL A 85 7.54 -2.72 -6.93
C VAL A 85 6.94 -1.34 -7.13
N GLU A 86 5.72 -1.32 -7.68
CA GLU A 86 5.00 -0.06 -7.86
C GLU A 86 3.56 -0.21 -7.41
N VAL A 87 2.93 0.91 -7.14
CA VAL A 87 1.50 0.94 -6.81
C VAL A 87 0.71 0.93 -8.10
N SER A 88 -0.23 0.01 -8.22
CA SER A 88 -1.06 -0.10 -9.41
C SER A 88 -2.44 0.50 -9.20
N GLU A 89 -2.97 0.41 -7.99
CA GLU A 89 -4.33 0.88 -7.74
C GLU A 89 -4.51 1.12 -6.26
N VAL A 90 -5.33 2.11 -5.93
CA VAL A 90 -5.71 2.41 -4.55
C VAL A 90 -7.22 2.51 -4.48
N ASP A 91 -7.81 1.81 -3.54
CA ASP A 91 -9.25 1.79 -3.35
C ASP A 91 -9.59 1.98 -1.89
N PHE A 92 -10.68 2.68 -1.62
CA PHE A 92 -11.15 2.88 -0.27
C PHE A 92 -12.64 2.59 -0.23
N THR A 93 -13.01 1.50 0.43
CA THR A 93 -14.40 1.06 0.48
C THR A 93 -14.70 0.52 1.86
N ASN A 94 -15.80 0.99 2.45
CA ASN A 94 -16.27 0.49 3.74
C ASN A 94 -15.22 0.53 4.85
N GLY A 95 -14.43 1.60 4.87
CA GLY A 95 -13.43 1.78 5.91
C GLY A 95 -12.16 1.00 5.69
N LEU A 96 -12.04 0.32 4.57
CA LEU A 96 -10.84 -0.45 4.24
C LEU A 96 -10.12 0.21 3.08
N LEU A 97 -8.90 0.63 3.31
CA LEU A 97 -8.05 1.17 2.27
C LEU A 97 -7.22 0.02 1.72
N THR A 98 -7.30 -0.18 0.42
CA THR A 98 -6.56 -1.24 -0.26
C THR A 98 -5.59 -0.61 -1.24
N VAL A 99 -4.32 -0.89 -1.06
CA VAL A 99 -3.26 -0.44 -1.97
C VAL A 99 -2.74 -1.68 -2.68
N ARG A 100 -2.91 -1.72 -3.98
CA ARG A 100 -2.44 -2.86 -4.78
C ARG A 100 -1.05 -2.57 -5.32
N LEU A 101 -0.19 -3.54 -5.16
CA LEU A 101 1.21 -3.42 -5.52
C LEU A 101 1.54 -4.48 -6.56
N ASN A 102 2.30 -4.09 -7.56
CA ASN A 102 2.77 -5.00 -8.58
C ASN A 102 4.27 -5.03 -8.59
N LYS A 103 4.82 -6.23 -8.68
CA LYS A 103 6.25 -6.39 -8.90
C LYS A 103 6.50 -6.41 -10.39
N ILE A 104 7.37 -5.52 -10.85
CA ILE A 104 7.69 -5.40 -12.25
C ILE A 104 8.91 -6.26 -12.53
N ILE A 105 8.76 -7.16 -13.49
CA ILE A 105 9.89 -7.99 -13.91
C ILE A 105 10.46 -7.36 -15.15
N PRO A 106 11.71 -6.87 -15.11
CA PRO A 106 12.33 -6.26 -16.28
C PRO A 106 12.31 -7.22 -17.45
N GLU A 107 12.16 -6.66 -18.65
CA GLU A 107 12.02 -7.45 -19.86
C GLU A 107 13.19 -8.42 -20.03
N HIS A 108 14.39 -7.98 -19.69
CA HIS A 108 15.59 -8.83 -19.84
C HIS A 108 15.66 -9.96 -18.82
N GLN A 109 14.82 -9.93 -17.80
CA GLN A 109 14.79 -10.98 -16.78
C GLN A 109 13.62 -11.93 -16.96
N LYS A 110 12.72 -11.64 -17.88
CA LYS A 110 11.61 -12.52 -18.16
C LYS A 110 12.05 -13.71 -18.95
N ARG A 111 11.39 -14.85 -18.73
CA ARG A 111 11.66 -16.04 -19.52
C ARG A 111 11.29 -15.74 -20.95
N LYS A 112 12.20 -15.97 -21.83
CA LYS A 112 11.98 -15.80 -23.26
C LYS A 112 12.25 -17.09 -23.97
N VAL A 113 11.46 -17.35 -24.97
CA VAL A 113 11.66 -18.50 -25.84
C VAL A 113 12.14 -17.94 -27.18
N TYR A 114 13.26 -18.44 -27.63
CA TYR A 114 13.85 -17.97 -28.87
C TYR A 114 13.59 -19.00 -29.95
N GLU A 115 13.25 -18.50 -31.11
CA GLU A 115 13.07 -19.34 -32.27
C GLU A 115 14.45 -19.66 -32.85
N ILE A 116 14.65 -20.92 -33.13
CA ILE A 116 15.96 -21.36 -33.65
C ILE A 116 15.89 -21.32 -35.16
N SER A 117 16.75 -20.53 -35.75
CA SER A 117 16.84 -20.46 -37.20
C SER A 117 17.99 -21.32 -37.70
N GLY A 118 17.94 -21.70 -38.93
CA GLY A 118 18.98 -22.49 -39.52
C GLY A 118 18.40 -23.55 -40.44
N LYS A 119 19.28 -24.27 -41.08
CA LYS A 119 18.89 -25.33 -41.95
C LYS A 119 19.37 -26.65 -41.39
N GLU A 120 18.53 -27.66 -41.54
CA GLU A 120 18.97 -29.00 -41.29
C GLU A 120 19.81 -29.46 -42.44
N VAL A 121 20.95 -30.04 -42.12
CA VAL A 121 21.84 -30.58 -43.14
C VAL A 121 21.85 -32.10 -42.98
N ASN A 122 21.44 -32.77 -44.00
CA ASN A 122 21.42 -34.23 -44.01
C ASN A 122 22.72 -34.79 -44.49
#